data_08ef4159720990654e0e595461a5469d
#
_entry.id   08ef4159720990654e0e595461a5469d
#
_cell.length_a   1.000
_cell.length_b   1.000
_cell.length_c   1.000
_cell.angle_alpha   90.00
_cell.angle_beta   90.00
_cell.angle_gamma   90.00
#
_symmetry.space_group_name_H-M   'P 1'
#
loop_
_entity.id
_entity.type
_entity.pdbx_description
1 polymer ?
#
loop_
_entity_poly.entity_id
_entity_poly.type
_entity_poly.pdbx_seq_one_letter_code
_entity_poly.pdbx_strand_id
1 'polypeptide(L)'
;MCIRDSSRYRLVAHVVPIPEIVSEVERLERVALTAGRLLSQFVDSNMIVGVAWGSTISAVSRGLTQKETHNTTFVQLNGAGNTQTSGVEYSSDILQRFGSAFGAQVQQFPVPAFFDDPSTREAMWRERSTRRVLDLQSKMDIAVFSLGSPAAEVPSRVYVGGYLGRDDYRSLREDHAIGDVATVFFRADGSWRDIRVNARATGPGLDRLRRVPRRVCVVSGVPKLASLRAAIAAELITDVVLDEGLARRLVED
;
A
#
# COMPACT_ATOMS: atom_id res chain seq x y z
N MET A 1 17.28 -2.20 -14.64
CA MET A 1 16.92 -2.66 -16.01
C MET A 1 15.46 -2.27 -16.23
N CYS A 2 15.16 -1.33 -17.13
CA CYS A 2 13.78 -1.02 -17.51
C CYS A 2 13.27 -2.11 -18.44
N ILE A 3 12.13 -2.70 -18.15
CA ILE A 3 11.52 -3.69 -19.04
C ILE A 3 10.94 -2.96 -20.25
N ARG A 4 11.21 -3.46 -21.46
CA ARG A 4 10.69 -2.93 -22.74
C ARG A 4 9.17 -2.96 -22.87
N ASP A 5 8.45 -3.64 -21.96
CA ASP A 5 6.97 -3.77 -21.97
C ASP A 5 6.22 -2.77 -21.05
N SER A 6 6.90 -1.72 -20.56
CA SER A 6 6.22 -0.63 -19.87
C SER A 6 5.12 0.03 -20.72
N SER A 7 5.22 -0.08 -22.06
CA SER A 7 4.21 0.42 -22.99
C SER A 7 2.89 -0.38 -22.96
N ARG A 8 2.94 -1.71 -22.70
CA ARG A 8 1.73 -2.56 -22.59
C ARG A 8 0.88 -2.20 -21.39
N TYR A 9 1.52 -1.89 -20.26
CA TYR A 9 0.84 -1.67 -18.98
C TYR A 9 0.74 -0.18 -18.56
N ARG A 10 1.28 0.75 -19.35
CA ARG A 10 1.30 2.20 -19.04
C ARG A 10 1.85 2.52 -17.64
N LEU A 11 2.86 1.81 -17.19
CA LEU A 11 3.53 2.01 -15.90
C LEU A 11 5.05 1.90 -16.05
N VAL A 12 5.79 2.41 -15.06
CA VAL A 12 7.25 2.27 -14.97
C VAL A 12 7.57 1.09 -14.06
N ALA A 13 8.26 0.07 -14.57
CA ALA A 13 8.67 -1.10 -13.80
C ALA A 13 10.16 -1.00 -13.42
N HIS A 14 10.44 -1.10 -12.12
CA HIS A 14 11.77 -1.17 -11.53
C HIS A 14 12.02 -2.61 -11.08
N VAL A 15 12.66 -3.39 -11.94
CA VAL A 15 12.91 -4.82 -11.69
C VAL A 15 14.19 -5.01 -10.91
N VAL A 16 14.08 -5.74 -9.80
CA VAL A 16 15.20 -6.10 -8.94
C VAL A 16 15.66 -7.51 -9.28
N PRO A 17 16.90 -7.67 -9.81
CA PRO A 17 17.46 -8.99 -10.08
C PRO A 17 17.67 -9.76 -8.77
N ILE A 18 16.99 -10.88 -8.62
CA ILE A 18 17.09 -11.74 -7.44
C ILE A 18 17.16 -13.20 -7.89
N PRO A 19 18.15 -13.99 -7.41
CA PRO A 19 18.23 -15.42 -7.69
C PRO A 19 16.95 -16.14 -7.23
N GLU A 20 16.55 -17.20 -7.93
CA GLU A 20 15.33 -17.96 -7.60
C GLU A 20 15.40 -18.66 -6.23
N ILE A 21 16.62 -19.02 -5.78
CA ILE A 21 16.88 -19.85 -4.58
C ILE A 21 16.82 -19.08 -3.25
N VAL A 22 16.51 -17.77 -3.27
CA VAL A 22 16.42 -16.99 -2.03
C VAL A 22 15.05 -17.14 -1.34
N SER A 23 15.03 -17.00 -0.01
CA SER A 23 13.79 -17.01 0.75
C SER A 23 12.90 -15.82 0.40
N GLU A 24 11.60 -15.94 0.60
CA GLU A 24 10.65 -14.83 0.40
C GLU A 24 10.96 -13.62 1.29
N VAL A 25 11.49 -13.84 2.49
CA VAL A 25 11.92 -12.76 3.39
C VAL A 25 13.10 -11.99 2.79
N GLU A 26 14.12 -12.68 2.31
CA GLU A 26 15.28 -12.06 1.67
C GLU A 26 14.88 -11.36 0.36
N ARG A 27 14.01 -11.97 -0.44
CA ARG A 27 13.42 -11.38 -1.65
C ARG A 27 12.75 -10.05 -1.33
N LEU A 28 11.90 -10.04 -0.31
CA LEU A 28 11.22 -8.85 0.16
C LEU A 28 12.21 -7.75 0.58
N GLU A 29 13.22 -8.08 1.37
CA GLU A 29 14.21 -7.11 1.85
C GLU A 29 15.01 -6.48 0.70
N ARG A 30 15.41 -7.25 -0.32
CA ARG A 30 16.12 -6.74 -1.50
C ARG A 30 15.25 -5.80 -2.34
N VAL A 31 13.98 -6.16 -2.58
CA VAL A 31 13.02 -5.30 -3.28
C VAL A 31 12.76 -4.02 -2.48
N ALA A 32 12.58 -4.14 -1.18
CA ALA A 32 12.31 -3.02 -0.28
C ALA A 32 13.50 -2.03 -0.22
N LEU A 33 14.74 -2.53 -0.18
CA LEU A 33 15.95 -1.69 -0.21
C LEU A 33 16.01 -0.87 -1.52
N THR A 34 15.72 -1.49 -2.66
CA THR A 34 15.67 -0.80 -3.95
C THR A 34 14.56 0.25 -3.97
N ALA A 35 13.38 -0.07 -3.45
CA ALA A 35 12.27 0.87 -3.33
C ALA A 35 12.63 2.07 -2.44
N GLY A 36 13.29 1.84 -1.30
CA GLY A 36 13.73 2.91 -0.40
C GLY A 36 14.67 3.91 -1.09
N ARG A 37 15.61 3.41 -1.91
CA ARG A 37 16.52 4.24 -2.71
C ARG A 37 15.79 5.03 -3.81
N LEU A 38 14.81 4.42 -4.47
CA LEU A 38 14.02 5.09 -5.51
C LEU A 38 13.14 6.20 -4.93
N LEU A 39 12.57 5.99 -3.75
CA LEU A 39 11.74 6.99 -3.09
C LEU A 39 12.52 8.29 -2.80
N SER A 40 13.81 8.21 -2.47
CA SER A 40 14.65 9.42 -2.31
C SER A 40 14.83 10.22 -3.60
N GLN A 41 14.61 9.61 -4.77
CA GLN A 41 14.62 10.32 -6.06
C GLN A 41 13.25 10.94 -6.39
N PHE A 42 12.16 10.38 -5.85
CA PHE A 42 10.79 10.81 -6.15
C PHE A 42 10.27 11.86 -5.18
N VAL A 43 10.71 11.81 -3.92
CA VAL A 43 10.25 12.75 -2.88
C VAL A 43 11.09 14.00 -2.90
N ASP A 44 10.44 15.15 -3.00
CA ASP A 44 11.06 16.47 -2.95
C ASP A 44 10.34 17.38 -1.95
N SER A 45 10.86 18.61 -1.81
CA SER A 45 10.26 19.65 -0.96
C SER A 45 8.85 20.02 -1.45
N ASN A 46 8.01 20.44 -0.52
CA ASN A 46 6.62 20.86 -0.74
C ASN A 46 5.66 19.75 -1.21
N MET A 47 5.99 18.48 -0.95
CA MET A 47 5.15 17.34 -1.32
C MET A 47 4.34 16.80 -0.14
N ILE A 48 3.20 16.21 -0.46
CA ILE A 48 2.42 15.37 0.44
C ILE A 48 2.52 13.92 -0.04
N VAL A 49 3.07 13.05 0.80
CA VAL A 49 3.32 11.65 0.48
C VAL A 49 2.47 10.74 1.37
N GLY A 50 1.54 10.02 0.76
CA GLY A 50 0.74 9.02 1.46
C GLY A 50 1.52 7.71 1.63
N VAL A 51 1.51 7.16 2.83
CA VAL A 51 2.22 5.91 3.17
C VAL A 51 1.25 4.91 3.79
N ALA A 52 1.12 3.74 3.19
CA ALA A 52 0.42 2.61 3.80
C ALA A 52 1.31 1.95 4.86
N TRP A 53 0.73 1.13 5.72
CA TRP A 53 1.49 0.26 6.61
C TRP A 53 1.45 -1.20 6.13
N GLY A 54 2.32 -2.03 6.65
CA GLY A 54 2.43 -3.46 6.31
C GLY A 54 3.88 -3.93 6.30
N SER A 55 4.10 -5.24 6.24
CA SER A 55 5.44 -5.84 6.28
C SER A 55 6.36 -5.30 5.18
N THR A 56 5.84 -5.16 3.97
CA THR A 56 6.60 -4.61 2.83
C THR A 56 6.99 -3.15 3.06
N ILE A 57 6.05 -2.30 3.49
CA ILE A 57 6.34 -0.87 3.72
C ILE A 57 7.22 -0.67 4.95
N SER A 58 7.08 -1.53 5.97
CA SER A 58 8.03 -1.58 7.09
C SER A 58 9.44 -1.91 6.63
N ALA A 59 9.63 -2.87 5.71
CA ALA A 59 10.94 -3.17 5.12
C ALA A 59 11.47 -1.98 4.30
N VAL A 60 10.63 -1.35 3.47
CA VAL A 60 10.99 -0.13 2.72
C VAL A 60 11.44 0.99 3.64
N SER A 61 10.73 1.21 4.76
CA SER A 61 11.07 2.29 5.70
C SER A 61 12.45 2.12 6.35
N ARG A 62 12.93 0.88 6.48
CA ARG A 62 14.30 0.60 6.97
C ARG A 62 15.38 0.84 5.91
N GLY A 63 15.02 0.78 4.63
CA GLY A 63 15.94 0.95 3.50
C GLY A 63 15.96 2.36 2.89
N LEU A 64 15.32 3.34 3.53
CA LEU A 64 15.27 4.72 3.03
C LEU A 64 16.65 5.36 3.05
N THR A 65 16.96 6.12 2.00
CA THR A 65 18.15 6.97 1.95
C THR A 65 17.81 8.35 2.49
N GLN A 66 18.67 8.91 3.32
CA GLN A 66 18.52 10.25 3.88
C GLN A 66 18.52 11.30 2.76
N LYS A 67 17.55 12.20 2.80
CA LYS A 67 17.42 13.35 1.90
C LYS A 67 16.64 14.46 2.62
N GLU A 68 17.29 15.56 2.92
CA GLU A 68 16.62 16.71 3.52
C GLU A 68 15.61 17.32 2.56
N THR A 69 14.40 17.56 3.05
CA THR A 69 13.33 18.26 2.34
C THR A 69 12.73 19.36 3.21
N HIS A 70 12.05 20.31 2.57
CA HIS A 70 11.37 21.40 3.26
C HIS A 70 9.88 21.38 2.97
N ASN A 71 9.06 21.63 3.99
CA ASN A 71 7.59 21.67 3.87
C ASN A 71 6.98 20.39 3.27
N THR A 72 7.61 19.24 3.53
CA THR A 72 7.12 17.93 3.09
C THR A 72 6.38 17.26 4.23
N THR A 73 5.30 16.56 3.91
CA THR A 73 4.47 15.85 4.90
C THR A 73 4.23 14.41 4.45
N PHE A 74 4.55 13.46 5.31
CA PHE A 74 4.11 12.07 5.15
C PHE A 74 2.80 11.85 5.90
N VAL A 75 1.78 11.38 5.19
CA VAL A 75 0.45 11.10 5.76
C VAL A 75 0.14 9.60 5.70
N GLN A 76 -0.31 9.05 6.81
CA GLN A 76 -0.76 7.66 6.87
C GLN A 76 -2.01 7.47 6.00
N LEU A 77 -2.04 6.42 5.15
CA LEU A 77 -3.14 6.18 4.20
C LEU A 77 -4.35 5.52 4.84
N ASN A 78 -4.15 4.60 5.76
CA ASN A 78 -5.22 3.79 6.36
C ASN A 78 -5.00 3.62 7.86
N GLY A 79 -6.07 3.53 8.62
CA GLY A 79 -6.04 3.24 10.05
C GLY A 79 -5.34 1.91 10.34
N ALA A 80 -4.82 1.76 11.55
CA ALA A 80 -4.01 0.60 11.94
C ALA A 80 -4.57 -0.17 13.14
N GLY A 81 -5.59 0.34 13.82
CA GLY A 81 -6.22 -0.35 14.95
C GLY A 81 -6.96 -1.61 14.51
N ASN A 82 -6.91 -2.64 15.35
CA ASN A 82 -7.66 -3.89 15.22
C ASN A 82 -8.28 -4.30 16.56
N THR A 83 -8.88 -5.47 16.65
CA THR A 83 -9.55 -5.96 17.86
C THR A 83 -8.59 -6.29 19.00
N GLN A 84 -7.28 -6.37 18.77
CA GLN A 84 -6.26 -6.76 19.74
C GLN A 84 -5.35 -5.60 20.15
N THR A 85 -5.06 -4.70 19.22
CA THR A 85 -4.12 -3.58 19.43
C THR A 85 -4.62 -2.30 18.77
N SER A 86 -4.18 -1.16 19.30
CA SER A 86 -4.41 0.14 18.64
C SER A 86 -3.70 0.24 17.28
N GLY A 87 -2.70 -0.60 17.01
CA GLY A 87 -1.87 -0.56 15.82
C GLY A 87 -0.99 0.70 15.69
N VAL A 88 -1.14 1.64 16.62
CA VAL A 88 -0.49 2.97 16.55
C VAL A 88 1.02 2.83 16.58
N GLU A 89 1.56 2.02 17.48
CA GLU A 89 3.02 1.84 17.62
C GLU A 89 3.64 1.38 16.30
N TYR A 90 3.10 0.32 15.71
CA TYR A 90 3.62 -0.24 14.46
C TYR A 90 3.52 0.71 13.26
N SER A 91 2.37 1.36 13.08
CA SER A 91 2.17 2.30 11.97
C SER A 91 2.94 3.60 12.17
N SER A 92 3.06 4.05 13.43
CA SER A 92 3.86 5.21 13.81
C SER A 92 5.34 5.00 13.53
N ASP A 93 5.91 3.86 13.89
CA ASP A 93 7.31 3.52 13.62
C ASP A 93 7.66 3.61 12.14
N ILE A 94 6.78 3.07 11.29
CA ILE A 94 6.95 3.17 9.83
C ILE A 94 6.97 4.63 9.40
N LEU A 95 5.95 5.38 9.79
CA LEU A 95 5.77 6.77 9.36
C LEU A 95 6.90 7.68 9.89
N GLN A 96 7.37 7.46 11.13
CA GLN A 96 8.48 8.22 11.72
C GLN A 96 9.80 7.97 10.98
N ARG A 97 10.07 6.73 10.50
CA ARG A 97 11.26 6.47 9.68
C ARG A 97 11.22 7.24 8.37
N PHE A 98 10.06 7.36 7.72
CA PHE A 98 9.89 8.23 6.55
C PHE A 98 10.14 9.69 6.92
N GLY A 99 9.50 10.20 7.97
CA GLY A 99 9.71 11.57 8.44
C GLY A 99 11.18 11.88 8.73
N SER A 100 11.86 10.99 9.46
CA SER A 100 13.28 11.16 9.82
C SER A 100 14.21 11.10 8.60
N ALA A 101 13.92 10.21 7.63
CA ALA A 101 14.76 10.08 6.43
C ALA A 101 14.71 11.31 5.53
N PHE A 102 13.60 12.06 5.56
CA PHE A 102 13.40 13.22 4.67
C PHE A 102 13.35 14.57 5.40
N GLY A 103 13.61 14.61 6.72
CA GLY A 103 13.45 15.85 7.50
C GLY A 103 12.02 16.41 7.46
N ALA A 104 11.03 15.54 7.30
CA ALA A 104 9.65 15.88 6.98
C ALA A 104 8.70 15.74 8.18
N GLN A 105 7.57 16.45 8.12
CA GLN A 105 6.49 16.27 9.07
C GLN A 105 5.76 14.93 8.84
N VAL A 106 5.17 14.38 9.91
CA VAL A 106 4.34 13.17 9.82
C VAL A 106 2.92 13.43 10.34
N GLN A 107 1.93 12.91 9.64
CA GLN A 107 0.53 12.97 10.03
C GLN A 107 -0.03 11.56 10.15
N GLN A 108 -0.28 11.13 11.37
CA GLN A 108 -0.93 9.86 11.67
C GLN A 108 -2.42 9.89 11.36
N PHE A 109 -3.00 8.72 11.13
CA PHE A 109 -4.43 8.51 10.95
C PHE A 109 -4.96 7.56 12.05
N PRO A 110 -5.27 8.09 13.25
CA PRO A 110 -5.57 7.29 14.43
C PRO A 110 -7.03 6.77 14.43
N VAL A 111 -7.34 5.92 13.47
CA VAL A 111 -8.63 5.23 13.35
C VAL A 111 -8.39 3.73 13.21
N PRO A 112 -9.40 2.87 13.44
CA PRO A 112 -9.31 1.44 13.12
C PRO A 112 -9.00 1.22 11.64
N ALA A 113 -8.41 0.06 11.28
CA ALA A 113 -8.26 -0.34 9.88
C ALA A 113 -9.62 -0.61 9.22
N PHE A 114 -10.54 -1.19 9.99
CA PHE A 114 -11.94 -1.40 9.64
C PHE A 114 -12.81 -1.00 10.81
N PHE A 115 -13.89 -0.31 10.55
CA PHE A 115 -14.96 -0.10 11.52
C PHE A 115 -15.87 -1.34 11.53
N ASP A 116 -16.57 -1.58 12.64
CA ASP A 116 -17.58 -2.63 12.70
C ASP A 116 -18.85 -2.25 11.93
N ASP A 117 -19.16 -0.95 11.91
CA ASP A 117 -20.34 -0.40 11.27
C ASP A 117 -19.96 0.72 10.28
N PRO A 118 -20.50 0.70 9.04
CA PRO A 118 -20.29 1.77 8.06
C PRO A 118 -20.73 3.15 8.55
N SER A 119 -21.83 3.25 9.33
CA SER A 119 -22.34 4.53 9.85
C SER A 119 -21.38 5.16 10.86
N THR A 120 -20.70 4.34 11.67
CA THR A 120 -19.64 4.80 12.59
C THR A 120 -18.46 5.37 11.83
N ARG A 121 -18.04 4.71 10.75
CA ARG A 121 -17.03 5.27 9.83
C ARG A 121 -17.45 6.61 9.26
N GLU A 122 -18.69 6.72 8.75
CA GLU A 122 -19.21 7.97 8.20
C GLU A 122 -19.27 9.08 9.24
N ALA A 123 -19.65 8.78 10.48
CA ALA A 123 -19.63 9.73 11.58
C ALA A 123 -18.21 10.23 11.87
N MET A 124 -17.22 9.30 11.95
CA MET A 124 -15.82 9.63 12.16
C MET A 124 -15.25 10.52 11.03
N TRP A 125 -15.68 10.32 9.77
CA TRP A 125 -15.27 11.15 8.63
C TRP A 125 -15.77 12.60 8.73
N ARG A 126 -16.78 12.88 9.56
CA ARG A 126 -17.28 14.25 9.82
C ARG A 126 -16.51 14.96 10.92
N GLU A 127 -15.72 14.24 11.75
CA GLU A 127 -14.91 14.84 12.81
C GLU A 127 -13.79 15.73 12.24
N ARG A 128 -13.56 16.89 12.86
CA ARG A 128 -12.57 17.87 12.38
C ARG A 128 -11.16 17.33 12.31
N SER A 129 -10.75 16.52 13.31
CA SER A 129 -9.44 15.88 13.34
C SER A 129 -9.23 14.89 12.20
N THR A 130 -10.25 14.07 11.92
CA THR A 130 -10.25 13.10 10.83
C THR A 130 -10.26 13.80 9.47
N ARG A 131 -11.10 14.81 9.30
CA ARG A 131 -11.17 15.63 8.07
C ARG A 131 -9.82 16.20 7.69
N ARG A 132 -9.06 16.73 8.67
CA ARG A 132 -7.71 17.24 8.42
C ARG A 132 -6.81 16.20 7.75
N VAL A 133 -6.85 14.95 8.18
CA VAL A 133 -6.06 13.87 7.57
C VAL A 133 -6.59 13.53 6.18
N LEU A 134 -7.90 13.43 6.01
CA LEU A 134 -8.54 13.17 4.72
C LEU A 134 -8.27 14.28 3.69
N ASP A 135 -8.17 15.53 4.14
CA ASP A 135 -7.82 16.68 3.30
C ASP A 135 -6.36 16.59 2.83
N LEU A 136 -5.43 16.18 3.69
CA LEU A 136 -4.05 15.89 3.28
C LEU A 136 -4.00 14.74 2.27
N GLN A 137 -4.71 13.65 2.56
CA GLN A 137 -4.79 12.51 1.63
C GLN A 137 -5.40 12.89 0.28
N SER A 138 -6.25 13.92 0.22
CA SER A 138 -6.85 14.38 -1.05
C SER A 138 -5.88 15.16 -1.94
N LYS A 139 -4.76 15.61 -1.38
CA LYS A 139 -3.74 16.46 -2.03
C LYS A 139 -2.40 15.75 -2.21
N MET A 140 -2.36 14.43 -2.06
CA MET A 140 -1.13 13.67 -2.21
C MET A 140 -0.53 13.79 -3.61
N ASP A 141 0.77 14.04 -3.66
CA ASP A 141 1.59 13.98 -4.86
C ASP A 141 2.06 12.56 -5.14
N ILE A 142 2.35 11.81 -4.07
CA ILE A 142 2.83 10.44 -4.12
C ILE A 142 2.02 9.58 -3.14
N ALA A 143 1.67 8.35 -3.55
CA ALA A 143 1.20 7.30 -2.66
C ALA A 143 2.14 6.10 -2.71
N VAL A 144 2.57 5.61 -1.54
CA VAL A 144 3.46 4.46 -1.39
C VAL A 144 2.72 3.33 -0.69
N PHE A 145 2.61 2.19 -1.35
CA PHE A 145 1.86 1.05 -0.84
C PHE A 145 2.39 -0.29 -1.36
N SER A 146 1.90 -1.36 -0.79
CA SER A 146 2.07 -2.72 -1.28
C SER A 146 0.69 -3.34 -1.53
N LEU A 147 0.68 -4.52 -2.14
CA LEU A 147 -0.53 -5.30 -2.36
C LEU A 147 -0.67 -6.37 -1.28
N GLY A 148 -1.86 -6.44 -0.68
CA GLY A 148 -2.28 -7.59 0.09
C GLY A 148 -2.70 -8.73 -0.83
N SER A 149 -2.46 -9.96 -0.40
CA SER A 149 -2.93 -11.17 -1.08
C SER A 149 -3.15 -12.27 -0.05
N PRO A 150 -4.29 -12.96 -0.07
CA PRO A 150 -4.51 -14.12 0.79
C PRO A 150 -3.62 -15.32 0.41
N ALA A 151 -3.08 -15.33 -0.81
CA ALA A 151 -2.23 -16.41 -1.34
C ALA A 151 -0.73 -16.20 -1.07
N ALA A 152 -0.32 -15.09 -0.45
CA ALA A 152 1.09 -14.81 -0.19
C ALA A 152 1.66 -15.77 0.88
N GLU A 153 2.88 -16.30 0.68
CA GLU A 153 3.58 -17.14 1.67
C GLU A 153 3.88 -16.38 2.96
N VAL A 154 4.25 -15.11 2.85
CA VAL A 154 4.27 -14.17 3.97
C VAL A 154 2.92 -13.42 3.94
N PRO A 155 1.92 -13.87 4.71
CA PRO A 155 0.59 -13.29 4.64
C PRO A 155 0.60 -11.81 4.96
N SER A 156 -0.18 -11.03 4.22
CA SER A 156 -0.41 -9.64 4.56
C SER A 156 -1.02 -9.53 5.96
N ARG A 157 -0.56 -8.59 6.76
CA ARG A 157 -1.06 -8.36 8.13
C ARG A 157 -2.58 -8.19 8.20
N VAL A 158 -3.20 -7.66 7.15
CA VAL A 158 -4.66 -7.54 7.05
C VAL A 158 -5.34 -8.90 7.22
N TYR A 159 -4.74 -9.96 6.69
CA TYR A 159 -5.31 -11.31 6.74
C TYR A 159 -4.95 -12.11 8.01
N VAL A 160 -3.85 -11.80 8.69
CA VAL A 160 -3.39 -12.60 9.85
C VAL A 160 -3.32 -11.82 11.16
N GLY A 161 -3.48 -10.51 11.12
CA GLY A 161 -3.29 -9.62 12.27
C GLY A 161 -4.54 -9.35 13.09
N GLY A 162 -5.62 -10.13 12.94
CA GLY A 162 -6.87 -9.91 13.70
C GLY A 162 -7.69 -8.70 13.23
N TYR A 163 -7.52 -8.30 11.99
CA TYR A 163 -8.28 -7.19 11.37
C TYR A 163 -9.63 -7.62 10.82
N LEU A 164 -9.74 -8.89 10.40
CA LEU A 164 -10.92 -9.47 9.75
C LEU A 164 -11.50 -10.59 10.62
N GLY A 165 -12.82 -10.60 10.78
CA GLY A 165 -13.57 -11.66 11.41
C GLY A 165 -13.95 -12.78 10.41
N ARG A 166 -14.53 -13.88 10.92
CA ARG A 166 -14.98 -15.02 10.08
C ARG A 166 -15.98 -14.60 9.01
N ASP A 167 -16.88 -13.68 9.34
CA ASP A 167 -17.90 -13.18 8.41
C ASP A 167 -17.28 -12.27 7.33
N ASP A 168 -16.22 -11.53 7.65
CA ASP A 168 -15.47 -10.74 6.67
C ASP A 168 -14.81 -11.66 5.62
N TYR A 169 -14.17 -12.75 6.07
CA TYR A 169 -13.59 -13.73 5.14
C TYR A 169 -14.66 -14.40 4.24
N ARG A 170 -15.83 -14.66 4.78
CA ARG A 170 -16.94 -15.18 3.98
C ARG A 170 -17.40 -14.16 2.96
N SER A 171 -17.62 -12.93 3.39
CA SER A 171 -18.00 -11.80 2.54
C SER A 171 -17.01 -11.57 1.42
N LEU A 172 -15.69 -11.53 1.72
CA LEU A 172 -14.65 -11.33 0.72
C LEU A 172 -14.61 -12.45 -0.34
N ARG A 173 -14.85 -13.72 0.08
CA ARG A 173 -14.96 -14.83 -0.87
C ARG A 173 -16.19 -14.72 -1.76
N GLU A 174 -17.35 -14.40 -1.19
CA GLU A 174 -18.59 -14.18 -1.96
C GLU A 174 -18.48 -13.01 -2.92
N ASP A 175 -17.79 -11.96 -2.50
CA ASP A 175 -17.53 -10.77 -3.32
C ASP A 175 -16.36 -10.96 -4.31
N HIS A 176 -15.73 -12.17 -4.35
CA HIS A 176 -14.60 -12.54 -5.22
C HIS A 176 -13.39 -11.59 -5.08
N ALA A 177 -13.15 -11.07 -3.87
CA ALA A 177 -11.98 -10.24 -3.59
C ALA A 177 -10.69 -11.09 -3.61
N ILE A 178 -9.65 -10.64 -4.33
CA ILE A 178 -8.39 -11.37 -4.48
C ILE A 178 -7.20 -10.65 -3.87
N GLY A 179 -7.34 -9.38 -3.52
CA GLY A 179 -6.28 -8.59 -2.94
C GLY A 179 -6.78 -7.25 -2.41
N ASP A 180 -5.88 -6.50 -1.79
CA ASP A 180 -6.18 -5.17 -1.28
C ASP A 180 -5.00 -4.18 -1.48
N VAL A 181 -5.33 -2.91 -1.47
CA VAL A 181 -4.40 -1.78 -1.31
C VAL A 181 -4.85 -0.98 -0.09
N ALA A 182 -3.96 -0.81 0.87
CA ALA A 182 -4.23 -0.01 2.07
C ALA A 182 -5.61 -0.33 2.69
N THR A 183 -5.93 -1.63 2.85
CA THR A 183 -7.19 -2.18 3.39
C THR A 183 -8.43 -2.08 2.47
N VAL A 184 -8.31 -1.57 1.26
CA VAL A 184 -9.43 -1.53 0.29
C VAL A 184 -9.29 -2.66 -0.72
N PHE A 185 -10.26 -3.57 -0.74
CA PHE A 185 -10.25 -4.80 -1.53
C PHE A 185 -10.70 -4.59 -2.97
N PHE A 186 -10.21 -5.45 -3.86
CA PHE A 186 -10.57 -5.47 -5.28
C PHE A 186 -10.63 -6.90 -5.85
N ARG A 187 -11.32 -7.07 -6.98
CA ARG A 187 -11.49 -8.34 -7.71
C ARG A 187 -10.41 -8.52 -8.77
N ALA A 188 -10.39 -9.69 -9.41
CA ALA A 188 -9.42 -10.04 -10.44
C ALA A 188 -9.45 -9.13 -11.68
N ASP A 189 -10.61 -8.61 -12.03
CA ASP A 189 -10.80 -7.64 -13.11
C ASP A 189 -10.44 -6.19 -12.73
N GLY A 190 -9.97 -5.97 -11.49
CA GLY A 190 -9.66 -4.66 -10.94
C GLY A 190 -10.87 -3.90 -10.40
N SER A 191 -12.08 -4.45 -10.45
CA SER A 191 -13.27 -3.80 -9.88
C SER A 191 -13.26 -3.87 -8.35
N TRP A 192 -13.82 -2.86 -7.67
CA TRP A 192 -13.87 -2.78 -6.20
C TRP A 192 -15.21 -2.30 -5.65
N ARG A 193 -16.10 -1.84 -6.52
CA ARG A 193 -17.44 -1.39 -6.12
C ARG A 193 -18.21 -2.58 -5.58
N ASP A 194 -19.09 -2.31 -4.62
CA ASP A 194 -19.99 -3.29 -4.01
C ASP A 194 -19.29 -4.47 -3.27
N ILE A 195 -17.99 -4.36 -2.99
CA ILE A 195 -17.33 -5.23 -2.02
C ILE A 195 -17.72 -4.75 -0.62
N ARG A 196 -18.53 -5.55 0.08
CA ARG A 196 -19.20 -5.18 1.34
C ARG A 196 -18.22 -4.73 2.43
N VAL A 197 -17.07 -5.39 2.56
CA VAL A 197 -16.04 -5.04 3.55
C VAL A 197 -15.47 -3.64 3.30
N ASN A 198 -15.41 -3.18 2.06
CA ASN A 198 -14.90 -1.85 1.72
C ASN A 198 -15.75 -0.70 2.31
N ALA A 199 -17.04 -0.94 2.60
CA ALA A 199 -17.89 0.05 3.26
C ALA A 199 -17.39 0.43 4.66
N ARG A 200 -16.59 -0.44 5.30
CA ARG A 200 -16.04 -0.27 6.65
C ARG A 200 -14.52 0.02 6.66
N ALA A 201 -13.86 -0.15 5.53
CA ALA A 201 -12.42 0.08 5.38
C ALA A 201 -12.06 1.56 5.50
N THR A 202 -10.89 1.86 6.06
CA THR A 202 -10.41 3.23 6.29
C THR A 202 -9.35 3.69 5.30
N GLY A 203 -8.90 2.82 4.41
CA GLY A 203 -8.01 3.18 3.32
C GLY A 203 -8.65 4.19 2.36
N PRO A 204 -7.85 4.88 1.55
CA PRO A 204 -8.36 5.80 0.55
C PRO A 204 -9.20 5.02 -0.47
N GLY A 205 -10.36 5.57 -0.83
CA GLY A 205 -11.15 4.99 -1.91
C GLY A 205 -10.30 4.87 -3.19
N LEU A 206 -10.38 3.75 -3.90
CA LEU A 206 -9.50 3.49 -5.04
C LEU A 206 -9.69 4.51 -6.17
N ASP A 207 -10.88 5.11 -6.31
CA ASP A 207 -11.12 6.25 -7.20
C ASP A 207 -10.26 7.48 -6.83
N ARG A 208 -10.02 7.71 -5.53
CA ARG A 208 -9.14 8.78 -5.05
C ARG A 208 -7.68 8.41 -5.28
N LEU A 209 -7.30 7.17 -4.96
CA LEU A 209 -5.92 6.68 -5.15
C LEU A 209 -5.49 6.81 -6.62
N ARG A 210 -6.36 6.47 -7.57
CA ARG A 210 -6.09 6.62 -9.03
C ARG A 210 -5.76 8.04 -9.46
N ARG A 211 -6.19 9.06 -8.72
CA ARG A 211 -5.93 10.47 -9.05
C ARG A 211 -4.60 10.98 -8.51
N VAL A 212 -3.95 10.25 -7.62
CA VAL A 212 -2.62 10.61 -7.12
C VAL A 212 -1.63 10.56 -8.29
N PRO A 213 -0.85 11.63 -8.54
CA PRO A 213 0.03 11.71 -9.70
C PRO A 213 1.03 10.55 -9.78
N ARG A 214 1.67 10.19 -8.66
CA ARG A 214 2.59 9.05 -8.59
C ARG A 214 2.12 8.02 -7.57
N ARG A 215 1.95 6.79 -8.01
CA ARG A 215 1.48 5.66 -7.22
C ARG A 215 2.51 4.55 -7.27
N VAL A 216 3.35 4.52 -6.22
CA VAL A 216 4.49 3.60 -6.09
C VAL A 216 4.04 2.34 -5.37
N CYS A 217 3.95 1.25 -6.10
CA CYS A 217 3.65 -0.08 -5.58
C CYS A 217 4.94 -0.86 -5.36
N VAL A 218 5.16 -1.37 -4.15
CA VAL A 218 6.28 -2.26 -3.84
C VAL A 218 5.74 -3.66 -3.60
N VAL A 219 6.14 -4.62 -4.41
CA VAL A 219 5.59 -5.98 -4.38
C VAL A 219 6.68 -7.01 -4.68
N SER A 220 6.66 -8.15 -3.98
CA SER A 220 7.61 -9.25 -4.19
C SER A 220 6.93 -10.60 -4.09
N GLY A 221 7.43 -11.56 -4.86
CA GLY A 221 6.99 -12.96 -4.86
C GLY A 221 5.85 -13.26 -5.81
N VAL A 222 5.99 -14.36 -6.55
CA VAL A 222 5.01 -14.85 -7.54
C VAL A 222 3.59 -15.04 -6.97
N PRO A 223 3.38 -15.45 -5.71
CA PRO A 223 2.04 -15.56 -5.14
C PRO A 223 1.20 -14.25 -5.16
N LYS A 224 1.84 -13.10 -5.37
CA LYS A 224 1.14 -11.81 -5.51
C LYS A 224 0.79 -11.44 -6.97
N LEU A 225 1.08 -12.29 -7.94
CA LEU A 225 0.84 -12.02 -9.36
C LEU A 225 -0.61 -11.64 -9.66
N ALA A 226 -1.58 -12.40 -9.12
CA ALA A 226 -2.99 -12.13 -9.35
C ALA A 226 -3.41 -10.74 -8.83
N SER A 227 -2.98 -10.40 -7.58
CA SER A 227 -3.24 -9.07 -7.01
C SER A 227 -2.55 -7.96 -7.81
N LEU A 228 -1.33 -8.21 -8.33
CA LEU A 228 -0.62 -7.24 -9.16
C LEU A 228 -1.34 -6.98 -10.49
N ARG A 229 -1.76 -8.02 -11.20
CA ARG A 229 -2.54 -7.90 -12.44
C ARG A 229 -3.84 -7.11 -12.22
N ALA A 230 -4.57 -7.43 -11.16
CA ALA A 230 -5.80 -6.74 -10.81
C ALA A 230 -5.57 -5.26 -10.47
N ALA A 231 -4.52 -4.93 -9.70
CA ALA A 231 -4.17 -3.55 -9.38
C ALA A 231 -3.73 -2.74 -10.61
N ILE A 232 -3.07 -3.39 -11.58
CA ILE A 232 -2.74 -2.78 -12.88
C ILE A 232 -4.01 -2.55 -13.70
N ALA A 233 -4.90 -3.54 -13.80
CA ALA A 233 -6.20 -3.41 -14.49
C ALA A 233 -7.07 -2.29 -13.88
N ALA A 234 -7.00 -2.11 -12.56
CA ALA A 234 -7.64 -1.03 -11.84
C ALA A 234 -6.92 0.33 -12.00
N GLU A 235 -5.81 0.42 -12.74
CA GLU A 235 -4.99 1.62 -12.92
C GLU A 235 -4.50 2.23 -11.59
N LEU A 236 -4.20 1.40 -10.59
CA LEU A 236 -3.77 1.88 -9.27
C LEU A 236 -2.27 2.17 -9.19
N ILE A 237 -1.47 1.82 -10.20
CA ILE A 237 -0.02 1.83 -10.19
C ILE A 237 0.52 2.71 -11.33
N THR A 238 1.46 3.60 -11.02
CA THR A 238 2.28 4.30 -12.02
C THR A 238 3.71 3.78 -12.04
N ASP A 239 4.22 3.41 -10.87
CA ASP A 239 5.57 2.89 -10.69
C ASP A 239 5.48 1.60 -9.85
N VAL A 240 6.06 0.51 -10.33
CA VAL A 240 6.12 -0.74 -9.58
C VAL A 240 7.57 -1.14 -9.33
N VAL A 241 7.90 -1.48 -8.08
CA VAL A 241 9.19 -2.08 -7.70
C VAL A 241 8.92 -3.54 -7.37
N LEU A 242 9.51 -4.46 -8.14
CA LEU A 242 9.23 -5.88 -8.04
C LEU A 242 10.46 -6.73 -8.31
N ASP A 243 10.45 -7.98 -7.85
CA ASP A 243 11.50 -8.94 -8.18
C ASP A 243 11.39 -9.46 -9.62
N GLU A 244 12.52 -9.93 -10.16
CA GLU A 244 12.62 -10.44 -11.54
C GLU A 244 11.71 -11.64 -11.78
N GLY A 245 11.57 -12.56 -10.82
CA GLY A 245 10.69 -13.72 -10.94
C GLY A 245 9.24 -13.35 -11.14
N LEU A 246 8.73 -12.41 -10.34
CA LEU A 246 7.38 -11.87 -10.49
C LEU A 246 7.22 -11.08 -11.80
N ALA A 247 8.25 -10.30 -12.18
CA ALA A 247 8.23 -9.53 -13.43
C ALA A 247 8.14 -10.42 -14.68
N ARG A 248 8.91 -11.52 -14.72
CA ARG A 248 8.83 -12.51 -15.81
C ARG A 248 7.43 -13.10 -15.93
N ARG A 249 6.85 -13.55 -14.81
CA ARG A 249 5.48 -14.11 -14.78
C ARG A 249 4.41 -13.09 -15.18
N LEU A 250 4.63 -11.80 -14.92
CA LEU A 250 3.69 -10.76 -15.32
C LEU A 250 3.60 -10.61 -16.83
N VAL A 251 4.70 -10.79 -17.57
CA VAL A 251 4.78 -10.56 -19.03
C VAL A 251 4.63 -11.85 -19.88
N GLU A 252 4.68 -13.03 -19.26
CA GLU A 252 4.54 -14.33 -19.94
C GLU A 252 3.11 -14.63 -20.44
N ASP A 253 2.08 -13.92 -19.99
CA ASP A 253 0.67 -14.02 -20.38
C ASP A 253 0.19 -12.72 -21.05
#